data_5489602e6c34acf18edf59418e4315f2
#
_entry.id   5489602e6c34acf18edf59418e4315f2
#
_cell.length_a   1.000
_cell.length_b   1.000
_cell.length_c   1.000
_cell.angle_alpha   90.00
_cell.angle_beta   90.00
_cell.angle_gamma   90.00
#
_symmetry.space_group_name_H-M   'P 1'
#
loop_
_entity.id
_entity.type
_entity.pdbx_description
1 polymer ?
#
loop_
_entity_poly.entity_id
_entity_poly.type
_entity_poly.pdbx_seq_one_letter_code
_entity_poly.pdbx_strand_id
1 'polypeptide(L)'
;MKKLLLLGAGAQGSTVAKRMNEEPDVSEIICADYDEAAVKEMERTLEKATALKLDATKVENIVKAAQGVDLMVNALPIVLAPYALKAALEAEVNYQDFAAAEFENLAFDKGIELLLTEWSDKFESKGLSALMSTGSAPGLANIITRETVEKMDTCNTIQIHVYEGVWAKRFLPFWWSPEVALGDMSCPAYCFENGKMKETEPFSGAMWMKFRGIDKEIRTVEHAHDEPVTMGLLADKYLKGAQNIYFKYGGFGVDFAEPLYRMGLLSSDPVDVKGTSIVPMDLALTLTPPAPKYPEEIKAILEEGLECEEGAFFIRVDGKKDGKQIRVDNYVNAPGVFEAFEKAGLTAETYLTGQCGALFTKMFVNDKIHQKGLFPPEVFDADQRAYYLKEAAKLDITVDQIVEKALS
;
A
#
# COMPACT_ATOMS: atom_id res chain seq x y z
N MET A 1 -8.36 17.14 20.86
CA MET A 1 -7.81 17.32 19.49
C MET A 1 -6.45 16.67 19.45
N LYS A 2 -6.11 16.00 18.37
CA LYS A 2 -4.88 15.21 18.19
C LYS A 2 -3.81 16.05 17.45
N LYS A 3 -2.55 15.80 17.81
CA LYS A 3 -1.38 16.34 17.14
C LYS A 3 -0.68 15.22 16.39
N LEU A 4 -0.38 15.44 15.12
CA LEU A 4 0.19 14.42 14.22
C LEU A 4 1.63 14.80 13.82
N LEU A 5 2.50 13.82 13.70
CA LEU A 5 3.76 13.91 12.97
C LEU A 5 3.62 13.10 11.68
N LEU A 6 3.72 13.76 10.55
CA LEU A 6 3.74 13.14 9.23
C LEU A 6 5.17 13.14 8.70
N LEU A 7 5.72 11.97 8.47
CA LEU A 7 7.02 11.75 7.85
C LEU A 7 6.84 11.47 6.36
N GLY A 8 7.41 12.30 5.51
CA GLY A 8 7.28 12.23 4.05
C GLY A 8 6.21 13.19 3.50
N ALA A 9 6.63 14.13 2.67
CA ALA A 9 5.77 15.13 1.98
C ALA A 9 5.49 14.76 0.52
N GLY A 10 5.71 13.50 0.14
CA GLY A 10 5.39 12.94 -1.17
C GLY A 10 3.88 12.82 -1.41
N ALA A 11 3.48 12.12 -2.49
CA ALA A 11 2.10 11.98 -2.92
C ALA A 11 1.17 11.42 -1.80
N GLN A 12 1.58 10.37 -1.10
CA GLN A 12 0.77 9.76 -0.05
C GLN A 12 0.69 10.65 1.19
N GLY A 13 1.84 11.16 1.68
CA GLY A 13 1.88 12.03 2.85
C GLY A 13 1.10 13.32 2.65
N SER A 14 1.22 13.97 1.49
CA SER A 14 0.45 15.19 1.19
C SER A 14 -1.06 14.94 1.15
N THR A 15 -1.49 13.75 0.69
CA THR A 15 -2.90 13.36 0.70
C THR A 15 -3.41 13.18 2.14
N VAL A 16 -2.63 12.51 3.01
CA VAL A 16 -2.95 12.41 4.44
C VAL A 16 -3.06 13.78 5.09
N ALA A 17 -2.07 14.67 4.87
CA ALA A 17 -2.07 15.99 5.46
C ALA A 17 -3.30 16.82 5.03
N LYS A 18 -3.63 16.83 3.72
CA LYS A 18 -4.82 17.50 3.19
C LYS A 18 -6.09 17.00 3.87
N ARG A 19 -6.24 15.67 4.00
CA ARG A 19 -7.41 15.07 4.63
C ARG A 19 -7.48 15.37 6.13
N MET A 20 -6.37 15.29 6.83
CA MET A 20 -6.31 15.57 8.28
C MET A 20 -6.47 17.06 8.59
N ASN A 21 -6.14 17.95 7.66
CA ASN A 21 -6.40 19.37 7.79
C ASN A 21 -7.91 19.68 7.88
N GLU A 22 -8.75 18.84 7.28
CA GLU A 22 -10.22 18.97 7.30
C GLU A 22 -10.84 18.34 8.57
N GLU A 23 -10.11 17.47 9.30
CA GLU A 23 -10.66 16.76 10.46
C GLU A 23 -10.71 17.67 11.69
N PRO A 24 -11.90 17.85 12.31
CA PRO A 24 -12.06 18.80 13.42
C PRO A 24 -11.26 18.41 14.67
N ASP A 25 -11.01 17.12 14.86
CA ASP A 25 -10.29 16.58 16.02
C ASP A 25 -8.77 16.61 15.86
N VAL A 26 -8.24 17.15 14.75
CA VAL A 26 -6.81 17.43 14.55
C VAL A 26 -6.51 18.90 14.85
N SER A 27 -5.52 19.14 15.71
CA SER A 27 -5.09 20.50 16.07
C SER A 27 -3.84 20.96 15.32
N GLU A 28 -2.93 20.03 14.99
CA GLU A 28 -1.67 20.33 14.32
C GLU A 28 -1.15 19.11 13.56
N ILE A 29 -0.52 19.37 12.42
CA ILE A 29 0.17 18.36 11.59
C ILE A 29 1.59 18.86 11.36
N ILE A 30 2.57 18.25 12.03
CA ILE A 30 3.98 18.50 11.74
C ILE A 30 4.32 17.72 10.47
N CYS A 31 4.53 18.42 9.37
CA CYS A 31 4.91 17.83 8.08
C CYS A 31 6.44 17.84 7.98
N ALA A 32 7.05 16.67 8.02
CA ALA A 32 8.50 16.50 8.07
C ALA A 32 9.02 15.79 6.82
N ASP A 33 10.01 16.38 6.16
CA ASP A 33 10.68 15.82 4.99
C ASP A 33 12.09 16.40 4.88
N TYR A 34 12.97 15.74 4.12
CA TYR A 34 14.28 16.30 3.76
C TYR A 34 14.13 17.44 2.73
N ASP A 35 13.07 17.39 1.90
CA ASP A 35 12.72 18.45 0.95
C ASP A 35 11.99 19.60 1.66
N GLU A 36 12.77 20.62 2.00
CA GLU A 36 12.24 21.82 2.68
C GLU A 36 11.19 22.56 1.85
N ALA A 37 11.27 22.51 0.52
CA ALA A 37 10.32 23.19 -0.34
C ALA A 37 8.94 22.52 -0.29
N ALA A 38 8.91 21.18 -0.29
CA ALA A 38 7.68 20.41 -0.20
C ALA A 38 6.93 20.67 1.12
N VAL A 39 7.63 20.63 2.27
CA VAL A 39 6.97 20.87 3.57
C VAL A 39 6.52 22.32 3.75
N LYS A 40 7.27 23.30 3.22
CA LYS A 40 6.84 24.71 3.23
C LYS A 40 5.61 24.97 2.37
N GLU A 41 5.47 24.25 1.25
CA GLU A 41 4.27 24.33 0.44
C GLU A 41 3.05 23.76 1.18
N MET A 42 3.22 22.66 1.94
CA MET A 42 2.17 22.13 2.80
C MET A 42 1.77 23.15 3.89
N GLU A 43 2.74 23.77 4.58
CA GLU A 43 2.46 24.80 5.59
C GLU A 43 1.75 26.02 4.99
N ARG A 44 2.12 26.42 3.76
CA ARG A 44 1.49 27.53 3.06
C ARG A 44 0.02 27.27 2.69
N THR A 45 -0.30 26.01 2.37
CA THR A 45 -1.61 25.64 1.78
C THR A 45 -2.58 25.00 2.79
N LEU A 46 -2.09 24.52 3.92
CA LEU A 46 -2.87 23.80 4.94
C LEU A 46 -2.82 24.56 6.26
N GLU A 47 -3.99 24.91 6.80
CA GLU A 47 -4.12 25.74 8.01
C GLU A 47 -3.47 25.12 9.26
N LYS A 48 -3.52 23.76 9.36
CA LYS A 48 -3.02 23.04 10.51
C LYS A 48 -1.60 22.51 10.33
N ALA A 49 -0.99 22.71 9.16
CA ALA A 49 0.34 22.20 8.86
C ALA A 49 1.45 23.10 9.42
N THR A 50 2.49 22.48 9.96
CA THR A 50 3.74 23.13 10.37
C THR A 50 4.89 22.43 9.64
N ALA A 51 5.72 23.19 8.92
CA ALA A 51 6.82 22.65 8.15
C ALA A 51 8.03 22.31 9.04
N LEU A 52 8.60 21.12 8.82
CA LEU A 52 9.82 20.67 9.48
C LEU A 52 10.78 20.03 8.45
N LYS A 53 11.94 20.64 8.21
CA LYS A 53 13.01 19.95 7.49
C LYS A 53 13.66 18.91 8.39
N LEU A 54 13.65 17.63 7.95
CA LEU A 54 14.10 16.52 8.77
C LEU A 54 14.86 15.47 7.93
N ASP A 55 16.02 15.05 8.45
CA ASP A 55 16.75 13.89 7.95
C ASP A 55 16.27 12.64 8.71
N ALA A 56 15.45 11.80 8.03
CA ALA A 56 14.84 10.60 8.62
C ALA A 56 15.82 9.42 8.73
N THR A 57 17.04 9.51 8.22
CA THR A 57 18.08 8.49 8.46
C THR A 57 18.62 8.53 9.89
N LYS A 58 18.24 9.55 10.68
CA LYS A 58 18.67 9.75 12.06
C LYS A 58 17.49 9.64 13.00
N VAL A 59 17.40 8.52 13.71
CA VAL A 59 16.33 8.22 14.67
C VAL A 59 16.11 9.34 15.68
N GLU A 60 17.19 9.93 16.19
CA GLU A 60 17.14 11.01 17.16
C GLU A 60 16.41 12.28 16.66
N ASN A 61 16.48 12.56 15.36
CA ASN A 61 15.76 13.68 14.76
C ASN A 61 14.25 13.41 14.78
N ILE A 62 13.85 12.19 14.42
CA ILE A 62 12.45 11.78 14.42
C ILE A 62 11.90 11.75 15.86
N VAL A 63 12.65 11.18 16.81
CA VAL A 63 12.27 11.15 18.24
C VAL A 63 12.03 12.56 18.77
N LYS A 64 12.91 13.51 18.42
CA LYS A 64 12.75 14.92 18.82
C LYS A 64 11.48 15.54 18.21
N ALA A 65 11.20 15.28 16.93
CA ALA A 65 10.02 15.77 16.25
C ALA A 65 8.72 15.15 16.80
N ALA A 66 8.79 13.92 17.29
CA ALA A 66 7.66 13.17 17.83
C ALA A 66 7.26 13.57 19.26
N GLN A 67 7.99 14.48 19.91
CA GLN A 67 7.67 14.88 21.29
C GLN A 67 6.32 15.58 21.38
N GLY A 68 5.41 14.99 22.16
CA GLY A 68 4.07 15.54 22.40
C GLY A 68 3.09 15.38 21.25
N VAL A 69 3.36 14.50 20.28
CA VAL A 69 2.38 14.09 19.25
C VAL A 69 1.61 12.85 19.71
N ASP A 70 0.41 12.67 19.19
CA ASP A 70 -0.46 11.52 19.48
C ASP A 70 -0.24 10.35 18.50
N LEU A 71 0.16 10.65 17.27
CA LEU A 71 0.36 9.68 16.22
C LEU A 71 1.47 10.12 15.27
N MET A 72 2.36 9.20 14.94
CA MET A 72 3.32 9.31 13.84
C MET A 72 2.77 8.56 12.62
N VAL A 73 2.62 9.24 11.49
CA VAL A 73 2.27 8.65 10.18
C VAL A 73 3.51 8.64 9.32
N ASN A 74 3.97 7.46 8.94
CA ASN A 74 5.14 7.26 8.11
C ASN A 74 4.75 7.04 6.64
N ALA A 75 5.04 8.01 5.79
CA ALA A 75 4.89 7.95 4.33
C ALA A 75 6.26 8.10 3.62
N LEU A 76 7.33 7.71 4.29
CA LEU A 76 8.68 7.65 3.72
C LEU A 76 8.85 6.40 2.83
N PRO A 77 9.89 6.37 1.98
CA PRO A 77 10.32 5.14 1.32
C PRO A 77 10.52 4.00 2.32
N ILE A 78 10.17 2.77 1.89
CA ILE A 78 10.11 1.58 2.75
C ILE A 78 11.43 1.28 3.49
N VAL A 79 12.57 1.57 2.85
CA VAL A 79 13.91 1.41 3.43
C VAL A 79 14.16 2.32 4.65
N LEU A 80 13.38 3.38 4.83
CA LEU A 80 13.45 4.28 5.98
C LEU A 80 12.42 3.93 7.07
N ALA A 81 11.49 3.03 6.80
CA ALA A 81 10.46 2.63 7.77
C ALA A 81 11.03 2.08 9.09
N PRO A 82 12.13 1.29 9.13
CA PRO A 82 12.72 0.84 10.38
C PRO A 82 13.18 1.99 11.30
N TYR A 83 13.66 3.11 10.75
CA TYR A 83 14.05 4.29 11.53
C TYR A 83 12.84 4.97 12.16
N ALA A 84 11.76 5.13 11.37
CA ALA A 84 10.51 5.72 11.84
C ALA A 84 9.85 4.85 12.92
N LEU A 85 9.79 3.53 12.70
CA LEU A 85 9.23 2.56 13.65
C LEU A 85 9.99 2.57 14.99
N LYS A 86 11.34 2.58 14.93
CA LYS A 86 12.19 2.70 16.11
C LYS A 86 11.94 4.01 16.84
N ALA A 87 11.87 5.12 16.13
CA ALA A 87 11.63 6.43 16.72
C ALA A 87 10.25 6.53 17.37
N ALA A 88 9.21 5.95 16.78
CA ALA A 88 7.87 5.91 17.38
C ALA A 88 7.86 5.16 18.71
N LEU A 89 8.56 4.02 18.79
CA LEU A 89 8.70 3.24 20.01
C LEU A 89 9.51 4.00 21.09
N GLU A 90 10.61 4.67 20.71
CA GLU A 90 11.44 5.47 21.63
C GLU A 90 10.70 6.71 22.15
N ALA A 91 9.95 7.39 21.29
CA ALA A 91 9.15 8.56 21.65
C ALA A 91 7.83 8.21 22.35
N GLU A 92 7.48 6.92 22.44
CA GLU A 92 6.23 6.41 23.02
C GLU A 92 4.97 6.98 22.36
N VAL A 93 4.94 7.01 21.03
CA VAL A 93 3.80 7.48 20.23
C VAL A 93 3.19 6.36 19.41
N ASN A 94 1.89 6.44 19.13
CA ASN A 94 1.25 5.52 18.19
C ASN A 94 1.86 5.69 16.79
N TYR A 95 1.79 4.63 15.97
CA TYR A 95 2.45 4.58 14.68
C TYR A 95 1.50 4.06 13.59
N GLN A 96 1.71 4.57 12.37
CA GLN A 96 1.07 4.11 11.16
C GLN A 96 2.06 4.19 10.00
N ASP A 97 2.08 3.18 9.11
CA ASP A 97 2.78 3.24 7.82
C ASP A 97 1.93 2.71 6.67
N PHE A 98 2.41 2.89 5.44
CA PHE A 98 1.74 2.44 4.22
C PHE A 98 2.15 1.04 3.75
N ALA A 99 3.32 0.57 4.15
CA ALA A 99 3.86 -0.75 3.84
C ALA A 99 4.74 -1.23 4.99
N ALA A 100 4.86 -2.54 5.15
CA ALA A 100 5.67 -3.15 6.21
C ALA A 100 7.14 -2.73 6.10
N ALA A 101 7.77 -2.46 7.24
CA ALA A 101 9.18 -2.10 7.28
C ALA A 101 10.07 -3.27 6.83
N GLU A 102 11.01 -2.99 5.95
CA GLU A 102 12.04 -3.94 5.54
C GLU A 102 13.29 -3.78 6.39
N PHE A 103 13.88 -4.91 6.79
CA PHE A 103 15.09 -4.94 7.58
C PHE A 103 16.27 -5.44 6.75
N GLU A 104 17.36 -4.70 6.78
CA GLU A 104 18.60 -5.09 6.09
C GLU A 104 19.04 -6.50 6.53
N ASN A 105 19.43 -7.32 5.55
CA ASN A 105 19.89 -8.71 5.73
C ASN A 105 18.84 -9.68 6.32
N LEU A 106 17.55 -9.35 6.25
CA LEU A 106 16.47 -10.24 6.65
C LEU A 106 15.54 -10.51 5.45
N ALA A 107 15.18 -11.77 5.24
CA ALA A 107 14.18 -12.10 4.21
C ALA A 107 12.85 -11.42 4.53
N PHE A 108 12.11 -11.02 3.51
CA PHE A 108 10.89 -10.20 3.66
C PHE A 108 9.85 -10.86 4.58
N ASP A 109 9.59 -12.16 4.39
CA ASP A 109 8.67 -12.92 5.26
C ASP A 109 9.13 -12.96 6.72
N LYS A 110 10.44 -13.06 6.96
CA LYS A 110 11.03 -13.02 8.31
C LYS A 110 11.00 -11.63 8.92
N GLY A 111 11.12 -10.60 8.09
CA GLY A 111 10.92 -9.21 8.52
C GLY A 111 9.51 -8.98 9.05
N ILE A 112 8.49 -9.41 8.32
CA ILE A 112 7.09 -9.32 8.75
C ILE A 112 6.83 -10.19 9.99
N GLU A 113 7.37 -11.41 10.06
CA GLU A 113 7.26 -12.25 11.27
C GLU A 113 7.85 -11.53 12.49
N LEU A 114 9.02 -10.88 12.35
CA LEU A 114 9.66 -10.08 13.40
C LEU A 114 8.77 -8.90 13.83
N LEU A 115 8.14 -8.21 12.87
CA LEU A 115 7.21 -7.12 13.15
C LEU A 115 6.02 -7.59 13.98
N LEU A 116 5.38 -8.70 13.57
CA LEU A 116 4.18 -9.25 14.21
C LEU A 116 4.45 -9.93 15.56
N THR A 117 5.71 -10.16 15.90
CA THR A 117 6.13 -10.78 17.17
C THR A 117 6.87 -9.78 18.06
N GLU A 118 8.19 -9.67 17.91
CA GLU A 118 9.03 -8.87 18.82
C GLU A 118 8.68 -7.38 18.84
N TRP A 119 8.38 -6.78 17.67
CA TRP A 119 7.98 -5.38 17.62
C TRP A 119 6.58 -5.17 18.18
N SER A 120 5.67 -6.10 17.88
CA SER A 120 4.32 -6.07 18.46
C SER A 120 4.38 -6.09 20.00
N ASP A 121 5.16 -7.02 20.59
CA ASP A 121 5.35 -7.11 22.04
C ASP A 121 5.93 -5.82 22.63
N LYS A 122 6.89 -5.18 21.93
CA LYS A 122 7.48 -3.90 22.39
C LYS A 122 6.46 -2.77 22.41
N PHE A 123 5.62 -2.63 21.38
CA PHE A 123 4.55 -1.62 21.34
C PHE A 123 3.46 -1.94 22.37
N GLU A 124 3.04 -3.19 22.47
CA GLU A 124 2.02 -3.64 23.44
C GLU A 124 2.46 -3.36 24.87
N SER A 125 3.72 -3.65 25.22
CA SER A 125 4.26 -3.42 26.57
C SER A 125 4.23 -1.95 27.00
N LYS A 126 4.18 -1.03 26.03
CA LYS A 126 4.04 0.42 26.25
C LYS A 126 2.60 0.91 26.12
N GLY A 127 1.64 0.02 25.85
CA GLY A 127 0.24 0.37 25.62
C GLY A 127 0.01 1.15 24.32
N LEU A 128 0.93 1.04 23.36
CA LEU A 128 0.89 1.72 22.06
C LEU A 128 0.22 0.86 20.99
N SER A 129 -0.33 1.52 19.99
CA SER A 129 -0.87 0.92 18.78
C SER A 129 0.01 1.30 17.60
N ALA A 130 0.52 0.30 16.88
CA ALA A 130 1.26 0.49 15.64
C ALA A 130 0.54 -0.28 14.52
N LEU A 131 0.00 0.45 13.55
CA LEU A 131 -0.75 -0.10 12.43
C LEU A 131 0.11 -0.03 11.19
N MET A 132 0.49 -1.19 10.66
CA MET A 132 1.27 -1.28 9.44
C MET A 132 0.40 -1.57 8.22
N SER A 133 0.95 -1.32 7.03
CA SER A 133 0.36 -1.76 5.75
C SER A 133 -1.01 -1.11 5.49
N THR A 134 -1.08 0.24 5.45
CA THR A 134 -2.32 1.02 5.46
C THR A 134 -2.57 1.82 4.19
N GLY A 135 -2.43 1.21 3.03
CA GLY A 135 -2.79 1.81 1.74
C GLY A 135 -4.11 1.25 1.18
N SER A 136 -4.14 1.12 -0.12
CA SER A 136 -5.20 0.39 -0.83
C SER A 136 -4.90 -1.11 -0.87
N ALA A 137 -3.73 -1.46 -1.34
CA ALA A 137 -3.08 -2.74 -1.27
C ALA A 137 -1.60 -2.45 -0.92
N PRO A 138 -1.17 -2.85 0.26
CA PRO A 138 -1.93 -3.38 1.40
C PRO A 138 -2.85 -2.33 2.08
N GLY A 139 -3.85 -2.80 2.80
CA GLY A 139 -4.74 -1.97 3.62
C GLY A 139 -6.21 -2.23 3.33
N LEU A 140 -6.82 -1.54 2.36
CA LEU A 140 -8.21 -1.78 1.96
C LEU A 140 -8.42 -3.26 1.53
N ALA A 141 -7.46 -3.86 0.82
CA ALA A 141 -7.48 -5.27 0.45
C ALA A 141 -7.66 -6.18 1.68
N ASN A 142 -6.93 -5.89 2.77
CA ASN A 142 -6.99 -6.64 4.01
C ASN A 142 -8.36 -6.51 4.68
N ILE A 143 -8.93 -5.29 4.71
CA ILE A 143 -10.27 -5.02 5.25
C ILE A 143 -11.33 -5.82 4.48
N ILE A 144 -11.32 -5.76 3.14
CA ILE A 144 -12.29 -6.45 2.28
C ILE A 144 -12.16 -7.97 2.42
N THR A 145 -10.92 -8.47 2.42
CA THR A 145 -10.65 -9.90 2.60
C THR A 145 -11.19 -10.39 3.93
N ARG A 146 -10.87 -9.69 5.03
CA ARG A 146 -11.33 -10.04 6.38
C ARG A 146 -12.85 -9.99 6.48
N GLU A 147 -13.50 -8.94 5.94
CA GLU A 147 -14.96 -8.80 5.92
C GLU A 147 -15.65 -9.92 5.13
N THR A 148 -15.02 -10.38 4.05
CA THR A 148 -15.53 -11.48 3.22
C THR A 148 -15.38 -12.82 3.92
N VAL A 149 -14.18 -13.10 4.47
CA VAL A 149 -13.88 -14.35 5.18
C VAL A 149 -14.77 -14.52 6.42
N GLU A 150 -15.09 -13.44 7.12
CA GLU A 150 -15.94 -13.49 8.32
C GLU A 150 -17.32 -14.10 8.05
N LYS A 151 -17.83 -13.95 6.83
CA LYS A 151 -19.14 -14.48 6.40
C LYS A 151 -19.11 -15.95 6.00
N MET A 152 -17.92 -16.60 5.99
CA MET A 152 -17.70 -18.00 5.68
C MET A 152 -17.50 -18.84 6.95
N ASP A 153 -17.64 -20.17 6.83
CA ASP A 153 -17.28 -21.11 7.91
C ASP A 153 -15.80 -21.44 7.88
N THR A 154 -15.26 -21.64 6.68
CA THR A 154 -13.82 -21.86 6.41
C THR A 154 -13.41 -21.13 5.15
N CYS A 155 -12.16 -20.65 5.13
CA CYS A 155 -11.53 -20.09 3.94
C CYS A 155 -10.51 -21.09 3.39
N ASN A 156 -10.40 -21.19 2.06
CA ASN A 156 -9.38 -22.02 1.43
C ASN A 156 -8.38 -21.19 0.63
N THR A 157 -8.88 -20.28 -0.21
CA THR A 157 -8.03 -19.52 -1.12
C THR A 157 -8.43 -18.06 -1.16
N ILE A 158 -7.45 -17.18 -1.12
CA ILE A 158 -7.57 -15.73 -1.29
C ILE A 158 -6.69 -15.34 -2.47
N GLN A 159 -7.24 -14.62 -3.44
CA GLN A 159 -6.52 -14.08 -4.58
C GLN A 159 -6.79 -12.58 -4.66
N ILE A 160 -5.75 -11.79 -4.59
CA ILE A 160 -5.79 -10.34 -4.80
C ILE A 160 -5.16 -10.05 -6.15
N HIS A 161 -5.89 -9.36 -7.03
CA HIS A 161 -5.41 -8.98 -8.34
C HIS A 161 -5.54 -7.47 -8.53
N VAL A 162 -4.46 -6.86 -8.96
CA VAL A 162 -4.43 -5.46 -9.40
C VAL A 162 -4.05 -5.44 -10.88
N TYR A 163 -4.84 -4.76 -11.67
CA TYR A 163 -4.57 -4.50 -13.08
C TYR A 163 -4.55 -3.00 -13.33
N GLU A 164 -3.42 -2.47 -13.74
CA GLU A 164 -3.22 -1.08 -14.14
C GLU A 164 -3.08 -0.97 -15.66
N GLY A 165 -4.19 -0.66 -16.33
CA GLY A 165 -4.28 -0.53 -17.78
C GLY A 165 -4.51 0.92 -18.23
N VAL A 166 -3.96 1.90 -17.51
CA VAL A 166 -4.03 3.31 -17.89
C VAL A 166 -2.82 3.67 -18.76
N TRP A 167 -3.06 3.91 -20.04
CA TRP A 167 -2.02 4.21 -21.03
C TRP A 167 -2.18 5.65 -21.51
N ALA A 168 -1.17 6.48 -21.26
CA ALA A 168 -1.09 7.82 -21.82
C ALA A 168 -0.60 7.76 -23.28
N LYS A 169 -0.95 8.74 -24.11
CA LYS A 169 -0.41 8.85 -25.48
C LYS A 169 1.10 9.06 -25.48
N ARG A 170 1.63 9.78 -24.47
CA ARG A 170 3.09 9.80 -24.24
C ARG A 170 3.52 8.50 -23.59
N PHE A 171 4.76 8.10 -23.80
CA PHE A 171 5.32 6.94 -23.10
C PHE A 171 5.44 7.24 -21.61
N LEU A 172 4.61 6.59 -20.79
CA LEU A 172 4.56 6.69 -19.33
C LEU A 172 4.25 5.30 -18.76
N PRO A 173 5.27 4.52 -18.39
CA PRO A 173 5.07 3.14 -17.95
C PRO A 173 4.45 3.03 -16.55
N PHE A 174 4.60 4.07 -15.72
CA PHE A 174 4.09 4.10 -14.34
C PHE A 174 3.42 5.44 -14.02
N TRP A 175 2.28 5.38 -13.33
CA TRP A 175 1.58 6.54 -12.79
C TRP A 175 1.95 6.83 -11.33
N TRP A 176 2.82 6.00 -10.75
CA TRP A 176 3.40 6.11 -9.41
C TRP A 176 4.92 5.86 -9.49
N SER A 177 5.65 5.86 -8.35
CA SER A 177 7.12 5.83 -8.34
C SER A 177 7.70 4.70 -9.19
N PRO A 178 8.39 4.99 -10.31
CA PRO A 178 9.09 3.99 -11.10
C PRO A 178 10.16 3.23 -10.31
N GLU A 179 10.82 3.91 -9.34
CA GLU A 179 11.84 3.32 -8.48
C GLU A 179 11.24 2.20 -7.62
N VAL A 180 10.10 2.46 -6.97
CA VAL A 180 9.39 1.44 -6.18
C VAL A 180 8.84 0.35 -7.10
N ALA A 181 8.19 0.72 -8.21
CA ALA A 181 7.59 -0.24 -9.14
C ALA A 181 8.62 -1.22 -9.74
N LEU A 182 9.75 -0.73 -10.24
CA LEU A 182 10.79 -1.59 -10.80
C LEU A 182 11.51 -2.40 -9.70
N GLY A 183 11.67 -1.84 -8.52
CA GLY A 183 12.21 -2.53 -7.35
C GLY A 183 11.35 -3.73 -6.98
N ASP A 184 10.06 -3.52 -6.70
CA ASP A 184 9.10 -4.57 -6.31
C ASP A 184 8.96 -5.65 -7.40
N MET A 185 8.95 -5.25 -8.69
CA MET A 185 8.87 -6.19 -9.82
C MET A 185 10.14 -7.01 -10.03
N SER A 186 11.29 -6.54 -9.56
CA SER A 186 12.57 -7.26 -9.68
C SER A 186 12.93 -8.13 -8.48
N CYS A 187 12.22 -7.95 -7.36
CA CYS A 187 12.40 -8.76 -6.16
C CYS A 187 11.61 -10.07 -6.24
N PRO A 188 12.08 -11.15 -5.56
CA PRO A 188 11.27 -12.31 -5.31
C PRO A 188 9.96 -11.95 -4.60
N ALA A 189 8.84 -12.51 -5.07
CA ALA A 189 7.56 -12.34 -4.40
C ALA A 189 7.31 -13.50 -3.42
N TYR A 190 6.36 -13.30 -2.53
CA TYR A 190 5.92 -14.35 -1.61
C TYR A 190 4.46 -14.68 -1.86
N CYS A 191 4.13 -15.96 -1.81
CA CYS A 191 2.76 -16.44 -1.71
C CYS A 191 2.63 -17.40 -0.52
N PHE A 192 1.42 -17.56 -0.01
CA PHE A 192 1.11 -18.60 0.97
C PHE A 192 0.42 -19.74 0.23
N GLU A 193 1.03 -20.91 0.20
CA GLU A 193 0.56 -22.06 -0.56
C GLU A 193 0.57 -23.33 0.27
N ASN A 194 -0.59 -24.00 0.33
CA ASN A 194 -0.78 -25.19 1.16
C ASN A 194 -0.38 -25.00 2.64
N GLY A 195 -0.71 -23.85 3.19
CA GLY A 195 -0.44 -23.50 4.58
C GLY A 195 1.03 -23.16 4.87
N LYS A 196 1.82 -22.82 3.85
CA LYS A 196 3.24 -22.48 4.00
C LYS A 196 3.62 -21.26 3.16
N MET A 197 4.52 -20.45 3.71
CA MET A 197 5.15 -19.37 2.95
C MET A 197 6.06 -19.96 1.87
N LYS A 198 5.97 -19.39 0.67
CA LYS A 198 6.75 -19.80 -0.49
C LYS A 198 7.24 -18.57 -1.22
N GLU A 199 8.53 -18.48 -1.41
CA GLU A 199 9.16 -17.50 -2.28
C GLU A 199 8.99 -17.91 -3.74
N THR A 200 8.74 -16.94 -4.61
CA THR A 200 8.53 -17.15 -6.05
C THR A 200 9.43 -16.21 -6.86
N GLU A 201 9.82 -16.67 -8.04
CA GLU A 201 10.61 -15.87 -8.97
C GLU A 201 9.82 -14.67 -9.49
N PRO A 202 10.45 -13.51 -9.72
CA PRO A 202 9.82 -12.36 -10.36
C PRO A 202 9.11 -12.74 -11.67
N PHE A 203 7.94 -12.16 -11.90
CA PHE A 203 7.07 -12.39 -13.06
C PHE A 203 6.60 -13.85 -13.24
N SER A 204 6.76 -14.71 -12.23
CA SER A 204 6.27 -16.10 -12.25
C SER A 204 4.77 -16.19 -11.90
N GLY A 205 4.24 -17.42 -11.82
CA GLY A 205 2.88 -17.68 -11.38
C GLY A 205 1.79 -17.01 -12.21
N ALA A 206 2.00 -16.85 -13.51
CA ALA A 206 1.08 -16.15 -14.40
C ALA A 206 -0.34 -16.77 -14.35
N MET A 207 -1.33 -15.89 -14.19
CA MET A 207 -2.76 -16.23 -14.33
C MET A 207 -3.41 -15.30 -15.36
N TRP A 208 -4.34 -15.87 -16.13
CA TRP A 208 -5.16 -15.11 -17.06
C TRP A 208 -6.54 -14.91 -16.44
N MET A 209 -6.92 -13.66 -16.24
CA MET A 209 -8.15 -13.28 -15.58
C MET A 209 -9.01 -12.42 -16.48
N LYS A 210 -10.32 -12.71 -16.50
CA LYS A 210 -11.30 -11.82 -17.10
C LYS A 210 -11.94 -10.99 -16.00
N PHE A 211 -11.65 -9.69 -16.02
CA PHE A 211 -12.24 -8.75 -15.08
C PHE A 211 -13.54 -8.17 -15.64
N ARG A 212 -14.42 -7.77 -14.74
CA ARG A 212 -15.68 -7.11 -15.10
C ARG A 212 -15.41 -5.81 -15.86
N GLY A 213 -16.08 -5.62 -17.00
CA GLY A 213 -15.93 -4.42 -17.83
C GLY A 213 -14.72 -4.42 -18.76
N ILE A 214 -13.90 -5.48 -18.74
CA ILE A 214 -12.74 -5.64 -19.63
C ILE A 214 -13.01 -6.80 -20.57
N ASP A 215 -12.97 -6.55 -21.90
CA ASP A 215 -13.37 -7.54 -22.91
C ASP A 215 -12.31 -8.60 -23.21
N LYS A 216 -11.07 -8.38 -22.79
CA LYS A 216 -9.93 -9.30 -22.96
C LYS A 216 -9.57 -10.00 -21.65
N GLU A 217 -8.90 -11.14 -21.75
CA GLU A 217 -8.22 -11.74 -20.59
C GLU A 217 -6.93 -10.97 -20.31
N ILE A 218 -6.70 -10.68 -19.03
CA ILE A 218 -5.53 -9.96 -18.55
C ILE A 218 -4.59 -10.95 -17.87
N ARG A 219 -3.33 -10.91 -18.27
CA ARG A 219 -2.25 -11.63 -17.59
C ARG A 219 -1.87 -10.88 -16.32
N THR A 220 -1.89 -11.58 -15.19
CA THR A 220 -1.34 -11.13 -13.92
C THR A 220 -0.28 -12.10 -13.45
N VAL A 221 0.75 -11.61 -12.76
CA VAL A 221 1.90 -12.39 -12.27
C VAL A 221 2.06 -12.20 -10.77
N GLU A 222 2.82 -13.07 -10.12
CA GLU A 222 3.25 -12.87 -8.72
C GLU A 222 4.00 -11.54 -8.62
N HIS A 223 3.72 -10.83 -7.54
CA HIS A 223 4.30 -9.51 -7.27
C HIS A 223 4.63 -9.40 -5.78
N ALA A 224 5.79 -8.82 -5.45
CA ALA A 224 6.18 -8.63 -4.07
C ALA A 224 5.19 -7.69 -3.37
N HIS A 225 4.54 -8.19 -2.31
CA HIS A 225 3.51 -7.46 -1.58
C HIS A 225 3.30 -8.02 -0.17
N ASP A 226 2.79 -7.18 0.74
CA ASP A 226 2.66 -7.54 2.17
C ASP A 226 1.59 -8.61 2.43
N GLU A 227 0.46 -8.56 1.68
CA GLU A 227 -0.75 -9.32 2.02
C GLU A 227 -0.55 -10.84 2.06
N PRO A 228 0.17 -11.48 1.12
CA PRO A 228 0.37 -12.93 1.23
C PRO A 228 1.12 -13.33 2.50
N VAL A 229 2.01 -12.47 2.98
CA VAL A 229 2.82 -12.74 4.17
C VAL A 229 2.04 -12.43 5.44
N THR A 230 1.48 -11.22 5.58
CA THR A 230 0.71 -10.83 6.78
C THR A 230 -0.49 -11.74 6.98
N MET A 231 -1.27 -11.95 5.93
CA MET A 231 -2.45 -12.81 5.95
C MET A 231 -2.08 -14.29 6.16
N GLY A 232 -0.97 -14.75 5.57
CA GLY A 232 -0.49 -16.13 5.74
C GLY A 232 -0.09 -16.43 7.18
N LEU A 233 0.68 -15.53 7.81
CA LEU A 233 1.07 -15.65 9.22
C LEU A 233 -0.12 -15.57 10.18
N LEU A 234 -1.19 -14.89 9.79
CA LEU A 234 -2.39 -14.68 10.58
C LEU A 234 -3.59 -15.54 10.14
N ALA A 235 -3.39 -16.48 9.18
CA ALA A 235 -4.45 -17.24 8.53
C ALA A 235 -5.33 -18.00 9.52
N ASP A 236 -4.75 -18.72 10.46
CA ASP A 236 -5.49 -19.51 11.45
C ASP A 236 -6.31 -18.63 12.40
N LYS A 237 -5.74 -17.49 12.79
CA LYS A 237 -6.37 -16.62 13.81
C LYS A 237 -7.48 -15.73 13.22
N TYR A 238 -7.28 -15.20 12.01
CA TYR A 238 -8.17 -14.20 11.46
C TYR A 238 -8.82 -14.56 10.12
N LEU A 239 -8.29 -15.54 9.38
CA LEU A 239 -8.77 -15.89 8.04
C LEU A 239 -9.31 -17.31 7.93
N LYS A 240 -9.82 -17.85 9.04
CA LYS A 240 -10.51 -19.16 9.12
C LYS A 240 -9.73 -20.30 8.46
N GLY A 241 -8.39 -20.28 8.65
CA GLY A 241 -7.47 -21.32 8.19
C GLY A 241 -7.21 -21.31 6.69
N ALA A 242 -7.20 -20.12 6.06
CA ALA A 242 -6.84 -19.98 4.65
C ALA A 242 -5.54 -20.71 4.34
N GLN A 243 -5.53 -21.50 3.26
CA GLN A 243 -4.41 -22.34 2.87
C GLN A 243 -3.60 -21.75 1.72
N ASN A 244 -4.23 -20.90 0.93
CA ASN A 244 -3.60 -20.31 -0.25
C ASN A 244 -3.92 -18.82 -0.33
N ILE A 245 -2.88 -17.98 -0.44
CA ILE A 245 -3.03 -16.53 -0.53
C ILE A 245 -2.03 -16.02 -1.56
N TYR A 246 -2.54 -15.28 -2.55
CA TYR A 246 -1.77 -14.76 -3.68
C TYR A 246 -2.04 -13.28 -3.86
N PHE A 247 -0.99 -12.52 -4.15
CA PHE A 247 -1.09 -11.19 -4.72
C PHE A 247 -0.54 -11.20 -6.14
N LYS A 248 -1.30 -10.69 -7.09
CA LYS A 248 -0.93 -10.70 -8.50
C LYS A 248 -1.15 -9.35 -9.14
N TYR A 249 -0.20 -8.94 -9.93
CA TYR A 249 -0.20 -7.66 -10.59
C TYR A 249 -0.11 -7.82 -12.10
N GLY A 250 -0.78 -6.94 -12.84
CA GLY A 250 -0.76 -6.92 -14.29
C GLY A 250 -0.93 -5.51 -14.83
N GLY A 251 -0.61 -5.34 -16.09
CA GLY A 251 -0.77 -4.06 -16.78
C GLY A 251 0.50 -3.60 -17.49
N PHE A 252 0.47 -2.37 -17.97
CA PHE A 252 1.54 -1.84 -18.82
C PHE A 252 2.90 -1.83 -18.10
N GLY A 253 2.92 -1.48 -16.81
CA GLY A 253 4.15 -1.52 -16.02
C GLY A 253 4.81 -2.91 -15.99
N VAL A 254 4.01 -3.98 -15.83
CA VAL A 254 4.50 -5.37 -15.86
C VAL A 254 5.05 -5.73 -17.24
N ASP A 255 4.30 -5.40 -18.31
CA ASP A 255 4.71 -5.68 -19.69
C ASP A 255 5.99 -4.91 -20.07
N PHE A 256 6.19 -3.73 -19.50
CA PHE A 256 7.42 -2.93 -19.66
C PHE A 256 8.58 -3.50 -18.84
N ALA A 257 8.37 -3.86 -17.57
CA ALA A 257 9.43 -4.26 -16.66
C ALA A 257 9.95 -5.69 -16.93
N GLU A 258 9.11 -6.64 -17.34
CA GLU A 258 9.52 -8.03 -17.54
C GLU A 258 10.65 -8.19 -18.58
N PRO A 259 10.61 -7.56 -19.78
CA PRO A 259 11.74 -7.59 -20.70
C PRO A 259 13.03 -7.01 -20.11
N LEU A 260 12.94 -5.92 -19.34
CA LEU A 260 14.10 -5.31 -18.69
C LEU A 260 14.71 -6.27 -17.65
N TYR A 261 13.86 -6.93 -16.85
CA TYR A 261 14.29 -7.93 -15.88
C TYR A 261 15.00 -9.10 -16.57
N ARG A 262 14.40 -9.67 -17.60
CA ARG A 262 14.97 -10.80 -18.38
C ARG A 262 16.29 -10.46 -19.07
N MET A 263 16.52 -9.20 -19.40
CA MET A 263 17.78 -8.70 -19.93
C MET A 263 18.83 -8.40 -18.85
N GLY A 264 18.49 -8.49 -17.57
CA GLY A 264 19.35 -8.13 -16.46
C GLY A 264 19.45 -6.61 -16.20
N LEU A 265 18.60 -5.80 -16.84
CA LEU A 265 18.60 -4.33 -16.67
C LEU A 265 17.98 -3.87 -15.35
N LEU A 266 17.33 -4.77 -14.59
CA LEU A 266 16.84 -4.48 -13.25
C LEU A 266 17.75 -5.08 -12.15
N SER A 267 19.00 -5.46 -12.48
CA SER A 267 19.95 -5.93 -11.49
C SER A 267 20.61 -4.76 -10.74
N SER A 268 20.76 -4.92 -9.43
CA SER A 268 21.59 -4.03 -8.59
C SER A 268 23.08 -4.37 -8.61
N ASP A 269 23.45 -5.52 -9.19
CA ASP A 269 24.85 -5.92 -9.32
C ASP A 269 25.52 -5.13 -10.45
N PRO A 270 26.65 -4.46 -10.19
CA PRO A 270 27.33 -3.68 -11.22
C PRO A 270 27.93 -4.56 -12.31
N VAL A 271 27.84 -4.11 -13.56
CA VAL A 271 28.44 -4.73 -14.74
C VAL A 271 29.51 -3.84 -15.37
N ASP A 272 30.56 -4.43 -15.93
CA ASP A 272 31.55 -3.67 -16.70
C ASP A 272 31.04 -3.39 -18.12
N VAL A 273 30.98 -2.12 -18.48
CA VAL A 273 30.68 -1.67 -19.83
C VAL A 273 31.88 -0.88 -20.36
N LYS A 274 32.71 -1.55 -21.12
CA LYS A 274 33.92 -0.95 -21.75
C LYS A 274 34.85 -0.26 -20.73
N GLY A 275 35.03 -0.87 -19.56
CA GLY A 275 35.91 -0.36 -18.49
C GLY A 275 35.23 0.60 -17.52
N THR A 276 33.90 0.80 -17.64
CA THR A 276 33.11 1.60 -16.70
C THR A 276 32.18 0.68 -15.94
N SER A 277 32.21 0.71 -14.61
CA SER A 277 31.26 -0.02 -13.74
C SER A 277 29.91 0.71 -13.73
N ILE A 278 28.84 0.03 -14.11
CA ILE A 278 27.49 0.58 -14.18
C ILE A 278 26.56 -0.37 -13.43
N VAL A 279 25.69 0.16 -12.57
CA VAL A 279 24.55 -0.57 -11.99
C VAL A 279 23.40 -0.52 -13.01
N PRO A 280 22.95 -1.67 -13.56
CA PRO A 280 21.93 -1.68 -14.60
C PRO A 280 20.60 -1.03 -14.17
N MET A 281 20.16 -1.25 -12.94
CA MET A 281 18.96 -0.64 -12.36
C MET A 281 19.03 0.90 -12.37
N ASP A 282 20.17 1.49 -12.01
CA ASP A 282 20.34 2.95 -12.01
C ASP A 282 20.20 3.53 -13.42
N LEU A 283 20.72 2.81 -14.43
CA LEU A 283 20.56 3.21 -15.82
C LEU A 283 19.10 3.09 -16.27
N ALA A 284 18.43 1.98 -15.94
CA ALA A 284 17.01 1.77 -16.27
C ALA A 284 16.15 2.88 -15.66
N LEU A 285 16.33 3.20 -14.39
CA LEU A 285 15.63 4.27 -13.69
C LEU A 285 15.89 5.65 -14.28
N THR A 286 17.16 5.95 -14.64
CA THR A 286 17.54 7.23 -15.27
C THR A 286 16.83 7.44 -16.62
N LEU A 287 16.58 6.37 -17.36
CA LEU A 287 15.94 6.42 -18.69
C LEU A 287 14.40 6.29 -18.63
N THR A 288 13.85 5.80 -17.52
CA THR A 288 12.41 5.68 -17.34
C THR A 288 11.81 7.05 -17.05
N PRO A 289 10.75 7.49 -17.79
CA PRO A 289 10.07 8.73 -17.48
C PRO A 289 9.55 8.74 -16.04
N PRO A 290 9.71 9.84 -15.30
CA PRO A 290 9.19 9.95 -13.94
C PRO A 290 7.65 9.95 -13.95
N ALA A 291 7.05 9.40 -12.90
CA ALA A 291 5.62 9.56 -12.68
C ALA A 291 5.27 11.04 -12.38
N PRO A 292 4.09 11.51 -12.80
CA PRO A 292 3.68 12.88 -12.52
C PRO A 292 3.43 13.06 -11.01
N LYS A 293 4.01 14.13 -10.44
CA LYS A 293 3.94 14.45 -9.00
C LYS A 293 2.99 15.62 -8.71
N TYR A 294 2.89 16.56 -9.64
CA TYR A 294 2.17 17.81 -9.45
C TYR A 294 0.91 17.86 -10.33
N PRO A 295 -0.16 18.55 -9.86
CA PRO A 295 -1.41 18.64 -10.62
C PRO A 295 -1.23 19.16 -12.06
N GLU A 296 -0.32 20.10 -12.30
CA GLU A 296 -0.02 20.63 -13.63
C GLU A 296 0.62 19.60 -14.56
N GLU A 297 1.44 18.68 -14.03
CA GLU A 297 2.04 17.58 -14.81
C GLU A 297 0.97 16.55 -15.19
N ILE A 298 0.12 16.17 -14.23
CA ILE A 298 -1.02 15.27 -14.47
C ILE A 298 -1.95 15.87 -15.51
N LYS A 299 -2.31 17.14 -15.33
CA LYS A 299 -3.16 17.87 -16.26
C LYS A 299 -2.61 17.87 -17.68
N ALA A 300 -1.31 18.13 -17.86
CA ALA A 300 -0.67 18.12 -19.16
C ALA A 300 -0.76 16.75 -19.86
N ILE A 301 -0.60 15.65 -19.09
CA ILE A 301 -0.75 14.30 -19.61
C ILE A 301 -2.21 14.03 -20.04
N LEU A 302 -3.16 14.42 -19.21
CA LEU A 302 -4.59 14.23 -19.50
C LEU A 302 -5.06 15.08 -20.71
N GLU A 303 -4.52 16.28 -20.89
CA GLU A 303 -4.80 17.13 -22.07
C GLU A 303 -4.23 16.54 -23.37
N GLU A 304 -3.11 15.82 -23.32
CA GLU A 304 -2.61 15.05 -24.47
C GLU A 304 -3.50 13.85 -24.77
N GLY A 305 -4.16 13.29 -23.76
CA GLY A 305 -5.10 12.20 -23.81
C GLY A 305 -4.52 10.84 -23.45
N LEU A 306 -5.43 9.92 -23.19
CA LEU A 306 -5.13 8.52 -22.92
C LEU A 306 -5.41 7.65 -24.15
N GLU A 307 -4.66 6.56 -24.32
CA GLU A 307 -4.94 5.51 -25.29
C GLU A 307 -5.87 4.45 -24.69
N CYS A 308 -5.76 4.21 -23.37
CA CYS A 308 -6.57 3.26 -22.63
C CYS A 308 -6.76 3.76 -21.19
N GLU A 309 -7.95 3.57 -20.66
CA GLU A 309 -8.26 3.75 -19.25
C GLU A 309 -9.03 2.52 -18.76
N GLU A 310 -8.30 1.47 -18.49
CA GLU A 310 -8.83 0.24 -17.91
C GLU A 310 -8.12 -0.03 -16.59
N GLY A 311 -8.80 -0.69 -15.68
CA GLY A 311 -8.20 -1.11 -14.43
C GLY A 311 -9.10 -2.08 -13.67
N ALA A 312 -8.50 -2.85 -12.79
CA ALA A 312 -9.25 -3.70 -11.87
C ALA A 312 -8.50 -3.84 -10.56
N PHE A 313 -9.22 -3.64 -9.46
CA PHE A 313 -8.80 -4.09 -8.15
C PHE A 313 -9.80 -5.12 -7.68
N PHE A 314 -9.37 -6.37 -7.63
CA PHE A 314 -10.22 -7.53 -7.54
C PHE A 314 -9.73 -8.49 -6.45
N ILE A 315 -10.64 -8.96 -5.60
CA ILE A 315 -10.31 -9.89 -4.53
C ILE A 315 -11.27 -11.06 -4.60
N ARG A 316 -10.76 -12.25 -4.86
CA ARG A 316 -11.51 -13.51 -4.84
C ARG A 316 -11.24 -14.27 -3.57
N VAL A 317 -12.29 -14.73 -2.93
CA VAL A 317 -12.22 -15.59 -1.74
C VAL A 317 -13.02 -16.85 -1.98
N ASP A 318 -12.37 -18.00 -1.92
CA ASP A 318 -12.96 -19.32 -2.02
C ASP A 318 -12.98 -19.99 -0.64
N GLY A 319 -14.10 -20.57 -0.26
CA GLY A 319 -14.28 -21.21 1.03
C GLY A 319 -15.54 -22.07 1.12
N LYS A 320 -16.03 -22.28 2.34
CA LYS A 320 -17.29 -22.98 2.60
C LYS A 320 -18.19 -22.15 3.48
N LYS A 321 -19.50 -22.26 3.23
CA LYS A 321 -20.56 -21.78 4.10
C LYS A 321 -21.70 -22.79 4.16
N ASP A 322 -22.16 -23.12 5.36
CA ASP A 322 -23.19 -24.13 5.59
C ASP A 322 -22.83 -25.48 4.92
N GLY A 323 -21.54 -25.84 4.96
CA GLY A 323 -20.99 -27.06 4.36
C GLY A 323 -20.84 -27.04 2.83
N LYS A 324 -21.30 -26.00 2.14
CA LYS A 324 -21.24 -25.86 0.68
C LYS A 324 -20.10 -24.96 0.25
N GLN A 325 -19.54 -25.25 -0.94
CA GLN A 325 -18.55 -24.37 -1.56
C GLN A 325 -19.19 -23.01 -1.87
N ILE A 326 -18.44 -21.95 -1.59
CA ILE A 326 -18.79 -20.58 -1.88
C ILE A 326 -17.57 -19.86 -2.45
N ARG A 327 -17.81 -19.04 -3.48
CA ARG A 327 -16.85 -18.09 -4.03
C ARG A 327 -17.43 -16.69 -3.89
N VAL A 328 -16.63 -15.77 -3.43
CA VAL A 328 -17.00 -14.36 -3.36
C VAL A 328 -15.97 -13.54 -4.12
N ASP A 329 -16.43 -12.89 -5.17
CA ASP A 329 -15.66 -11.96 -5.99
C ASP A 329 -16.00 -10.55 -5.56
N ASN A 330 -14.98 -9.83 -5.08
CA ASN A 330 -15.09 -8.43 -4.66
C ASN A 330 -14.42 -7.55 -5.71
N TYR A 331 -15.14 -6.57 -6.22
CA TYR A 331 -14.64 -5.54 -7.14
C TYR A 331 -14.60 -4.22 -6.40
N VAL A 332 -13.40 -3.65 -6.26
CA VAL A 332 -13.22 -2.31 -5.71
C VAL A 332 -13.49 -1.31 -6.82
N ASN A 333 -14.44 -0.40 -6.58
CA ASN A 333 -14.68 0.75 -7.44
C ASN A 333 -14.08 1.97 -6.78
N ALA A 334 -13.35 2.77 -7.55
CA ALA A 334 -12.73 4.02 -7.12
C ALA A 334 -12.74 5.01 -8.29
N PRO A 335 -12.56 6.32 -8.03
CA PRO A 335 -12.42 7.30 -9.08
C PRO A 335 -11.32 6.93 -10.08
N GLY A 336 -11.65 6.95 -11.39
CA GLY A 336 -10.68 6.81 -12.48
C GLY A 336 -9.75 8.03 -12.58
N VAL A 337 -8.87 8.03 -13.57
CA VAL A 337 -7.79 9.04 -13.66
C VAL A 337 -8.35 10.47 -13.76
N PHE A 338 -9.37 10.71 -14.60
CA PHE A 338 -9.98 12.02 -14.73
C PHE A 338 -10.73 12.46 -13.48
N GLU A 339 -11.50 11.54 -12.87
CA GLU A 339 -12.25 11.86 -11.64
C GLU A 339 -11.31 12.10 -10.45
N ALA A 340 -10.25 11.33 -10.30
CA ALA A 340 -9.26 11.52 -9.24
C ALA A 340 -8.56 12.89 -9.39
N PHE A 341 -8.24 13.26 -10.63
CA PHE A 341 -7.66 14.55 -10.91
C PHE A 341 -8.62 15.69 -10.60
N GLU A 342 -9.88 15.61 -11.04
CA GLU A 342 -10.90 16.63 -10.76
C GLU A 342 -11.17 16.80 -9.26
N LYS A 343 -11.21 15.69 -8.51
CA LYS A 343 -11.50 15.68 -7.06
C LYS A 343 -10.34 16.19 -6.20
N ALA A 344 -9.10 15.85 -6.59
CA ALA A 344 -7.96 16.03 -5.69
C ALA A 344 -6.66 16.51 -6.37
N GLY A 345 -6.61 16.58 -7.71
CA GLY A 345 -5.40 16.88 -8.47
C GLY A 345 -4.38 15.74 -8.41
N LEU A 346 -4.84 14.49 -8.30
CA LEU A 346 -4.03 13.29 -8.12
C LEU A 346 -4.23 12.29 -9.28
N THR A 347 -3.30 11.35 -9.43
CA THR A 347 -3.52 10.15 -10.26
C THR A 347 -4.51 9.21 -9.57
N ALA A 348 -5.09 8.25 -10.29
CA ALA A 348 -6.02 7.27 -9.70
C ALA A 348 -5.36 6.45 -8.58
N GLU A 349 -4.12 5.99 -8.81
CA GLU A 349 -3.35 5.19 -7.86
C GLU A 349 -3.02 5.99 -6.60
N THR A 350 -2.55 7.23 -6.77
CA THR A 350 -2.23 8.12 -5.64
C THR A 350 -3.49 8.50 -4.87
N TYR A 351 -4.61 8.73 -5.58
CA TYR A 351 -5.90 8.98 -4.94
C TYR A 351 -6.32 7.80 -4.09
N LEU A 352 -6.41 6.60 -4.67
CA LEU A 352 -6.89 5.42 -3.97
C LEU A 352 -6.02 5.09 -2.75
N THR A 353 -4.71 4.99 -2.94
CA THR A 353 -3.78 4.63 -1.85
C THR A 353 -3.72 5.71 -0.77
N GLY A 354 -3.62 6.98 -1.16
CA GLY A 354 -3.52 8.08 -0.21
C GLY A 354 -4.80 8.29 0.60
N GLN A 355 -5.97 8.19 -0.03
CA GLN A 355 -7.25 8.30 0.67
C GLN A 355 -7.46 7.13 1.63
N CYS A 356 -7.13 5.90 1.20
CA CYS A 356 -7.18 4.73 2.07
C CYS A 356 -6.27 4.88 3.29
N GLY A 357 -5.02 5.33 3.12
CA GLY A 357 -4.11 5.60 4.22
C GLY A 357 -4.64 6.69 5.17
N ALA A 358 -5.18 7.78 4.62
CA ALA A 358 -5.78 8.84 5.41
C ALA A 358 -6.99 8.38 6.23
N LEU A 359 -7.76 7.39 5.75
CA LEU A 359 -8.86 6.80 6.52
C LEU A 359 -8.37 6.03 7.74
N PHE A 360 -7.25 5.32 7.65
CA PHE A 360 -6.64 4.68 8.83
C PHE A 360 -6.13 5.75 9.83
N THR A 361 -5.51 6.83 9.33
CA THR A 361 -5.15 7.98 10.19
C THR A 361 -6.38 8.56 10.88
N LYS A 362 -7.50 8.73 10.16
CA LYS A 362 -8.77 9.18 10.73
C LYS A 362 -9.30 8.23 11.82
N MET A 363 -9.10 6.92 11.66
CA MET A 363 -9.47 5.95 12.71
C MET A 363 -8.68 6.16 13.99
N PHE A 364 -7.39 6.48 13.92
CA PHE A 364 -6.61 6.88 15.09
C PHE A 364 -7.12 8.18 15.70
N VAL A 365 -7.35 9.20 14.89
CA VAL A 365 -7.85 10.51 15.35
C VAL A 365 -9.18 10.38 16.09
N ASN A 366 -10.07 9.50 15.62
CA ASN A 366 -11.41 9.29 16.17
C ASN A 366 -11.46 8.15 17.21
N ASP A 367 -10.32 7.75 17.76
CA ASP A 367 -10.18 6.72 18.79
C ASP A 367 -10.88 5.39 18.42
N LYS A 368 -10.81 5.02 17.12
CA LYS A 368 -11.35 3.74 16.59
C LYS A 368 -10.34 2.60 16.64
N ILE A 369 -9.06 2.90 16.86
CA ILE A 369 -8.00 1.90 17.00
C ILE A 369 -7.82 1.59 18.49
N HIS A 370 -8.11 0.36 18.89
CA HIS A 370 -8.05 -0.06 20.28
C HIS A 370 -7.09 -1.23 20.54
N GLN A 371 -6.68 -1.94 19.48
CA GLN A 371 -5.64 -2.97 19.57
C GLN A 371 -4.31 -2.36 20.01
N LYS A 372 -3.54 -3.14 20.78
CA LYS A 372 -2.17 -2.78 21.18
C LYS A 372 -1.17 -3.70 20.53
N GLY A 373 0.06 -3.24 20.42
CA GLY A 373 1.10 -3.94 19.66
C GLY A 373 1.22 -3.41 18.24
N LEU A 374 1.95 -4.13 17.39
CA LEU A 374 2.06 -3.87 15.97
C LEU A 374 1.24 -4.90 15.19
N PHE A 375 0.39 -4.45 14.31
CA PHE A 375 -0.58 -5.29 13.61
C PHE A 375 -1.01 -4.70 12.26
N PRO A 376 -1.40 -5.54 11.29
CA PRO A 376 -2.00 -5.13 10.02
C PRO A 376 -3.53 -5.03 10.10
N PRO A 377 -4.22 -4.46 9.07
CA PRO A 377 -5.66 -4.19 9.10
C PRO A 377 -6.58 -5.41 9.20
N GLU A 378 -6.15 -6.62 8.82
CA GLU A 378 -6.96 -7.83 8.97
C GLU A 378 -7.25 -8.22 10.44
N VAL A 379 -6.56 -7.59 11.38
CA VAL A 379 -6.82 -7.77 12.83
C VAL A 379 -8.09 -7.04 13.28
N PHE A 380 -8.58 -6.09 12.51
CA PHE A 380 -9.74 -5.27 12.87
C PHE A 380 -11.01 -6.09 13.09
N ASP A 381 -11.78 -5.69 14.10
CA ASP A 381 -13.11 -6.25 14.35
C ASP A 381 -14.15 -5.74 13.34
N ALA A 382 -15.38 -6.22 13.48
CA ALA A 382 -16.47 -5.90 12.56
C ALA A 382 -16.85 -4.41 12.58
N ASP A 383 -16.83 -3.77 13.74
CA ASP A 383 -17.20 -2.36 13.89
C ASP A 383 -16.15 -1.45 13.25
N GLN A 384 -14.88 -1.79 13.42
CA GLN A 384 -13.76 -1.06 12.79
C GLN A 384 -13.81 -1.18 11.27
N ARG A 385 -14.03 -2.38 10.73
CA ARG A 385 -14.16 -2.60 9.28
C ARG A 385 -15.39 -1.89 8.71
N ALA A 386 -16.52 -1.95 9.40
CA ALA A 386 -17.74 -1.24 9.00
C ALA A 386 -17.55 0.28 9.00
N TYR A 387 -16.86 0.81 10.02
CA TYR A 387 -16.52 2.23 10.07
C TYR A 387 -15.63 2.62 8.88
N TYR A 388 -14.55 1.87 8.63
CA TYR A 388 -13.63 2.13 7.52
C TYR A 388 -14.35 2.14 6.17
N LEU A 389 -15.12 1.09 5.86
CA LEU A 389 -15.85 0.97 4.58
C LEU A 389 -16.90 2.07 4.40
N LYS A 390 -17.56 2.48 5.48
CA LYS A 390 -18.51 3.61 5.46
C LYS A 390 -17.81 4.93 5.13
N GLU A 391 -16.64 5.18 5.70
CA GLU A 391 -15.87 6.39 5.40
C GLU A 391 -15.26 6.34 3.99
N ALA A 392 -14.81 5.16 3.52
CA ALA A 392 -14.34 4.96 2.16
C ALA A 392 -15.42 5.27 1.11
N ALA A 393 -16.66 4.85 1.35
CA ALA A 393 -17.78 5.14 0.45
C ALA A 393 -18.05 6.64 0.26
N LYS A 394 -17.72 7.50 1.23
CA LYS A 394 -17.84 8.97 1.10
C LYS A 394 -16.80 9.56 0.13
N LEU A 395 -15.79 8.76 -0.22
CA LEU A 395 -14.71 9.11 -1.15
C LEU A 395 -14.88 8.39 -2.49
N ASP A 396 -16.08 7.87 -2.77
CA ASP A 396 -16.40 7.06 -3.94
C ASP A 396 -15.54 5.79 -4.06
N ILE A 397 -15.03 5.29 -2.92
CA ILE A 397 -14.33 4.02 -2.82
C ILE A 397 -15.32 3.00 -2.26
N THR A 398 -15.84 2.13 -3.13
CA THR A 398 -16.88 1.16 -2.81
C THR A 398 -16.50 -0.24 -3.26
N VAL A 399 -17.25 -1.26 -2.78
CA VAL A 399 -17.01 -2.66 -3.12
C VAL A 399 -18.30 -3.32 -3.58
N ASP A 400 -18.27 -3.87 -4.80
CA ASP A 400 -19.34 -4.73 -5.30
C ASP A 400 -18.96 -6.19 -5.07
N GLN A 401 -19.91 -6.99 -4.56
CA GLN A 401 -19.72 -8.42 -4.33
C GLN A 401 -20.57 -9.27 -5.28
N ILE A 402 -19.95 -10.26 -5.91
CA ILE A 402 -20.64 -11.34 -6.63
C ILE A 402 -20.42 -12.62 -5.85
N VAL A 403 -21.50 -13.28 -5.48
CA VAL A 403 -21.46 -14.50 -4.67
C VAL A 403 -21.95 -15.69 -5.50
N GLU A 404 -21.05 -16.63 -5.73
CA GLU A 404 -21.34 -17.91 -6.38
C GLU A 404 -21.44 -19.01 -5.32
N LYS A 405 -22.53 -19.76 -5.33
CA LYS A 405 -22.75 -20.89 -4.43
C LYS A 405 -23.03 -22.16 -5.23
N ALA A 406 -22.46 -23.28 -4.77
CA ALA A 406 -22.84 -24.57 -5.31
C ALA A 406 -24.33 -24.84 -5.02
N LEU A 407 -25.08 -25.29 -6.04
CA LEU A 407 -26.52 -25.57 -5.90
C LEU A 407 -26.82 -26.85 -5.11
N SER A 408 -25.87 -27.79 -5.04
CA SER A 408 -26.00 -29.07 -4.33
C SER A 408 -24.67 -29.61 -3.87
#